data_94efa241baa3b5172b17e0ef9f077c36
#
_entry.id   94efa241baa3b5172b17e0ef9f077c36
#
_cell.length_a   1.000
_cell.length_b   1.000
_cell.length_c   1.000
_cell.angle_alpha   90.00
_cell.angle_beta   90.00
_cell.angle_gamma   90.00
#
_symmetry.space_group_name_H-M   'P 1'
#
loop_
_entity.id
_entity.type
_entity.pdbx_description
1 polymer ?
#
loop_
_entity_poly.entity_id
_entity_poly.type
_entity_poly.pdbx_seq_one_letter_code
_entity_poly.pdbx_strand_id
1 'polypeptide(L)' 'NIENSRLIALTANVAFIQDQQGTVKQVKIGGEIYLGYLSKIDLDKGEAQFLMNRGGITDTYILQLKSSGKGRK' A
#
# COMPACT_ATOMS: atom_id res chain seq x y z
N ASN A 1 -7.96 6.37 5.03
CA ASN A 1 -8.19 4.95 5.15
C ASN A 1 -7.53 4.20 3.99
N ILE A 2 -6.77 3.18 4.32
CA ILE A 2 -5.98 2.46 3.30
C ILE A 2 -6.87 1.83 2.22
N GLU A 3 -8.07 1.44 2.57
CA GLU A 3 -8.97 0.77 1.64
C GLU A 3 -9.48 1.70 0.54
N ASN A 4 -9.40 3.00 0.77
CA ASN A 4 -9.82 3.99 -0.20
C ASN A 4 -8.64 4.63 -0.91
N SER A 5 -7.47 4.06 -0.72
CA SER A 5 -6.24 4.56 -1.31
C SER A 5 -5.76 3.63 -2.40
N ARG A 6 -4.88 4.13 -3.24
CA ARG A 6 -4.27 3.29 -4.26
C ARG A 6 -2.77 3.43 -4.26
N LEU A 7 -2.12 2.36 -4.64
CA LEU A 7 -0.67 2.32 -4.72
C LEU A 7 -0.28 2.84 -6.10
N ILE A 8 0.52 3.91 -6.11
CA ILE A 8 0.90 4.53 -7.38
C ILE A 8 2.36 4.29 -7.75
N ALA A 9 3.19 3.97 -6.78
CA ALA A 9 4.61 3.67 -7.04
C ALA A 9 5.19 2.90 -5.87
N LEU A 10 6.27 2.18 -6.13
CA LEU A 10 7.01 1.42 -5.13
C LEU A 10 8.50 1.57 -5.35
N THR A 11 9.23 1.62 -4.24
CA THR A 11 10.66 1.29 -4.25
C THR A 11 10.84 0.07 -3.36
N ALA A 12 12.08 -0.36 -3.16
CA ALA A 12 12.34 -1.50 -2.26
C ALA A 12 11.90 -1.22 -0.83
N ASN A 13 11.87 0.05 -0.42
CA ASN A 13 11.63 0.42 0.97
C ASN A 13 10.44 1.34 1.20
N VAL A 14 9.85 1.88 0.15
CA VAL A 14 8.84 2.94 0.27
C VAL A 14 7.68 2.64 -0.67
N ALA A 15 6.47 2.83 -0.15
CA ALA A 15 5.25 2.79 -0.95
C ALA A 15 4.70 4.20 -1.09
N PHE A 16 4.30 4.55 -2.29
CA PHE A 16 3.66 5.84 -2.57
C PHE A 16 2.17 5.59 -2.76
N ILE A 17 1.39 6.14 -1.87
CA ILE A 17 -0.04 5.88 -1.79
C ILE A 17 -0.81 7.17 -2.01
N GLN A 18 -1.81 7.11 -2.88
CA GLN A 18 -2.66 8.25 -3.16
C GLN A 18 -4.03 8.03 -2.53
N ASP A 19 -4.49 8.99 -1.74
CA ASP A 19 -5.79 8.89 -1.11
C ASP A 19 -6.91 9.38 -2.05
N GLN A 20 -8.14 9.37 -1.57
CA GLN A 20 -9.29 9.78 -2.37
C GLN A 20 -9.25 11.22 -2.81
N GLN A 21 -8.53 12.05 -2.09
CA GLN A 21 -8.43 13.47 -2.40
C GLN A 21 -7.27 13.78 -3.34
N GLY A 22 -6.52 12.76 -3.72
CA GLY A 22 -5.38 12.93 -4.61
C GLY A 22 -4.07 13.21 -3.90
N THR A 23 -4.08 13.23 -2.57
CA THR A 23 -2.86 13.47 -1.81
C THR A 23 -2.00 12.22 -1.78
N VAL A 24 -0.72 12.38 -2.09
CA VAL A 24 0.24 11.28 -2.11
C VAL A 24 1.03 11.27 -0.82
N LYS A 25 1.10 10.10 -0.20
CA LYS A 25 1.90 9.88 1.00
C LYS A 25 2.98 8.87 0.71
N GLN A 26 4.14 9.08 1.32
CA GLN A 26 5.24 8.12 1.28
C GLN A 26 5.23 7.33 2.58
N VAL A 27 5.17 6.03 2.50
CA VAL A 27 5.18 5.16 3.67
C VAL A 27 6.36 4.22 3.56
N LYS A 28 7.25 4.26 4.54
CA LYS A 28 8.40 3.36 4.59
C LYS A 28 7.98 2.03 5.21
N ILE A 29 8.76 0.99 4.95
CA ILE A 29 8.56 -0.28 5.66
C ILE A 29 8.66 -0.01 7.16
N GLY A 30 7.69 -0.49 7.92
CA GLY A 30 7.54 -0.21 9.34
C GLY A 30 6.80 1.08 9.63
N GLY A 31 6.54 1.89 8.62
CA GLY A 31 5.84 3.15 8.80
C GLY A 31 4.37 2.95 9.09
N GLU A 32 3.84 3.80 9.96
CA GLU A 32 2.46 3.67 10.41
C GLU A 32 1.49 4.32 9.46
N ILE A 33 0.35 3.67 9.32
CA ILE A 33 -0.83 4.24 8.67
C ILE A 33 -1.99 4.11 9.66
N TYR A 34 -3.14 4.60 9.26
CA TYR A 34 -4.32 4.49 10.12
C TYR A 34 -4.65 3.01 10.35
N LEU A 35 -4.63 2.60 11.61
CA LEU A 35 -4.95 1.24 12.06
C LEU A 35 -3.92 0.17 11.68
N GLY A 36 -2.71 0.56 11.28
CA GLY A 36 -1.73 -0.44 10.91
C GLY A 36 -0.39 0.11 10.50
N TYR A 37 0.36 -0.69 9.77
CA TYR A 37 1.67 -0.26 9.27
C TYR A 37 2.04 -1.06 8.03
N LEU A 38 2.97 -0.51 7.26
CA LEU A 38 3.50 -1.19 6.07
C LEU A 38 4.49 -2.27 6.53
N SER A 39 4.16 -3.52 6.26
CA SER A 39 4.97 -4.64 6.75
C SER A 39 5.94 -5.18 5.71
N LYS A 40 5.58 -5.10 4.41
CA LYS A 40 6.39 -5.74 3.38
C LYS A 40 6.11 -5.10 2.02
N ILE A 41 7.15 -5.04 1.20
CA ILE A 41 7.02 -4.64 -0.21
C ILE A 41 7.54 -5.78 -1.08
N ASP A 42 6.76 -6.17 -2.08
CA ASP A 42 7.16 -7.16 -3.05
C ASP A 42 7.22 -6.48 -4.41
N LEU A 43 8.43 -6.11 -4.84
CA LEU A 43 8.59 -5.39 -6.09
C LEU A 43 8.25 -6.25 -7.30
N ASP A 44 8.53 -7.55 -7.23
CA ASP A 44 8.27 -8.44 -8.35
C ASP A 44 6.78 -8.52 -8.65
N LYS A 45 5.97 -8.53 -7.61
CA LYS A 45 4.52 -8.57 -7.76
C LYS A 45 3.88 -7.19 -7.81
N GLY A 46 4.65 -6.15 -7.50
CA GLY A 46 4.11 -4.81 -7.43
C GLY A 46 3.12 -4.65 -6.29
N GLU A 47 3.45 -5.20 -5.12
CA GLU A 47 2.54 -5.22 -3.97
C GLU A 47 3.16 -4.58 -2.75
N ALA A 48 2.31 -3.89 -1.98
CA ALA A 48 2.63 -3.42 -0.64
C ALA A 48 1.67 -4.10 0.33
N GLN A 49 2.21 -4.74 1.35
CA GLN A 49 1.43 -5.44 2.36
C GLN A 49 1.38 -4.62 3.63
N PHE A 50 0.18 -4.43 4.13
CA PHE A 50 -0.06 -3.68 5.36
C PHE A 50 -0.63 -4.61 6.40
N LEU A 51 -0.09 -4.54 7.60
CA LEU A 51 -0.64 -5.29 8.72
C LEU A 51 -1.58 -4.35 9.46
N MET A 52 -2.86 -4.71 9.47
CA MET A 52 -3.91 -3.89 10.04
C MET A 52 -4.35 -4.48 11.38
N ASN A 53 -4.66 -3.61 12.31
CA ASN A 53 -5.23 -4.02 13.58
C ASN A 53 -6.54 -3.28 13.78
N ARG A 54 -7.64 -4.01 13.74
CA ARG A 54 -8.97 -3.44 13.86
C ARG A 54 -9.69 -4.12 15.01
N GLY A 55 -9.78 -3.40 16.13
CA GLY A 55 -10.47 -3.92 17.30
C GLY A 55 -9.83 -5.16 17.86
N GLY A 56 -8.50 -5.26 17.82
CA GLY A 56 -7.76 -6.43 18.32
C GLY A 56 -7.61 -7.57 17.33
N ILE A 57 -8.21 -7.45 16.15
CA ILE A 57 -8.06 -8.46 15.10
C ILE A 57 -7.00 -7.98 14.11
N THR A 58 -6.01 -8.82 13.88
CA THR A 58 -4.92 -8.51 12.96
C THR A 58 -5.17 -9.14 11.60
N ASP A 59 -4.96 -8.38 10.57
CA ASP A 59 -5.32 -8.70 9.20
C ASP A 59 -4.26 -8.17 8.25
N THR A 60 -4.06 -8.84 7.14
CA THR A 60 -3.15 -8.35 6.09
C THR A 60 -3.98 -7.74 4.97
N TYR A 61 -3.60 -6.54 4.57
CA TYR A 61 -4.23 -5.85 3.45
C TYR A 61 -3.18 -5.58 2.39
N ILE A 62 -3.46 -5.96 1.15
CA ILE A 62 -2.50 -5.85 0.06
C ILE A 62 -2.99 -4.84 -0.96
N LEU A 63 -2.14 -3.86 -1.25
CA LEU A 63 -2.36 -2.94 -2.35
C LEU A 63 -1.46 -3.33 -3.50
N GLN A 64 -2.01 -3.36 -4.71
CA GLN A 64 -1.24 -3.66 -5.90
C GLN A 64 -1.06 -2.42 -6.75
N LEU A 65 0.12 -2.32 -7.36
CA LEU A 65 0.33 -1.31 -8.39
C LEU A 65 -0.60 -1.61 -9.53
N LYS A 66 -1.35 -0.62 -9.92
CA LYS A 66 -2.13 -0.74 -11.14
C LYS A 66 -1.19 -0.46 -12.29
N SER A 67 -0.74 -1.50 -12.90
CA SER A 67 0.03 -1.27 -14.08
C SER A 67 -0.94 -0.85 -15.17
N SER A 68 -0.55 0.16 -15.75
CA SER A 68 -1.29 0.61 -16.87
C SER A 68 -1.03 -0.31 -18.00
N GLY A 69 -1.53 -0.90 -18.23
CA GLY A 69 -1.21 -1.68 -19.15
C GLY A 69 -1.57 -2.94 -19.37
N LYS A 70 -1.63 -2.74 -19.03
CA LYS A 70 -1.74 -3.41 -19.25
C LYS A 70 -2.05 -3.85 -19.83
N GLY A 71 -2.14 -3.67 -20.03
CA GLY A 71 -2.30 -3.92 -20.49
C GLY A 71 -2.47 -4.53 -21.29
N ARG A 72 -2.49 -4.56 -21.37
CA ARG A 72 -2.58 -4.99 -21.98
C ARG A 72 -2.77 -5.33 -22.67
N LYS A 73 -2.76 -5.37 -22.67
CA LYS A 73 -2.90 -5.45 -23.17
C LYS A 73 -3.17 -5.55 -23.59
#